data_47dcb1ac715dd40174009ef665107bee
#
_entry.id   47dcb1ac715dd40174009ef665107bee
#
_cell.length_a   1.000
_cell.length_b   1.000
_cell.length_c   1.000
_cell.angle_alpha   90.00
_cell.angle_beta   90.00
_cell.angle_gamma   90.00
#
_symmetry.space_group_name_H-M   'P 1'
#
loop_
_entity.id
_entity.type
_entity.pdbx_description
1 polymer ?
#
loop_
_entity_poly.entity_id
_entity_poly.type
_entity_poly.pdbx_seq_one_letter_code
_entity_poly.pdbx_strand_id
1 'polypeptide(L)'
;MAELVRETFVDMGLQVQWQQVEDGRANVLGIRAGAGGGPSLMFNGHLDTSYSGREPWLAHVPGFQPSAFVEDGRLYGLGISNMKGALACYVEALRALADAGVRLRGDVMIAAVCGEIEKTQHGDAQGAEYRGYAAGSRYLVSHGGVADMCILGEPTESKVVLGHFGSLWLRISTKGPFVHTAFSEGRRGENSIVRMRDVLDAVLEWIPTWEEDPENAYGGAKAIVNVAAVQGGFGWRVSRTPHRTDLFLDVRVPPTKEMAAARSQVLAMVRGLAGRFPEHGIEGEVYVTAPGAEIAEDHPLIGALDAAHTEVFGARPERDVTRWFSDASVLTRYGIATVNYGTSSGLLDTTKGENLEIDGLVKTAEVYARAAMNVCEVA
;
A
#
# COMPACT_ATOMS: atom_id res chain seq x y z
N MET A 1 19.12 1.83 -0.01
CA MET A 1 18.19 2.81 -0.65
C MET A 1 18.09 4.09 0.15
N ALA A 2 17.73 4.06 1.44
CA ALA A 2 17.64 5.29 2.26
C ALA A 2 18.92 6.14 2.24
N GLU A 3 20.09 5.51 2.31
CA GLU A 3 21.37 6.24 2.23
C GLU A 3 21.59 6.93 0.88
N LEU A 4 21.27 6.26 -0.23
CA LEU A 4 21.32 6.87 -1.56
C LEU A 4 20.41 8.11 -1.66
N VAL A 5 19.18 8.01 -1.12
CA VAL A 5 18.24 9.15 -1.10
C VAL A 5 18.78 10.28 -0.24
N ARG A 6 19.36 9.96 0.92
CA ARG A 6 20.01 10.95 1.79
C ARG A 6 21.13 11.71 1.06
N GLU A 7 22.02 10.97 0.40
CA GLU A 7 23.11 11.56 -0.37
C GLU A 7 22.57 12.46 -1.48
N THR A 8 21.56 11.99 -2.23
CA THR A 8 20.89 12.77 -3.27
C THR A 8 20.34 14.08 -2.71
N PHE A 9 19.66 14.04 -1.55
CA PHE A 9 19.09 15.26 -0.93
C PHE A 9 20.17 16.21 -0.43
N VAL A 10 21.28 15.69 0.10
CA VAL A 10 22.44 16.53 0.48
C VAL A 10 23.04 17.22 -0.75
N ASP A 11 23.23 16.48 -1.86
CA ASP A 11 23.78 17.05 -3.10
C ASP A 11 22.87 18.11 -3.73
N MET A 12 21.55 18.01 -3.50
CA MET A 12 20.56 19.03 -3.89
C MET A 12 20.54 20.26 -2.97
N GLY A 13 21.28 20.24 -1.86
CA GLY A 13 21.27 21.32 -0.87
C GLY A 13 19.99 21.39 -0.03
N LEU A 14 19.23 20.31 0.07
CA LEU A 14 18.05 20.26 0.93
C LEU A 14 18.45 20.13 2.41
N GLN A 15 17.56 20.60 3.31
CA GLN A 15 17.68 20.28 4.73
C GLN A 15 17.28 18.82 4.93
N VAL A 16 18.24 17.97 5.33
CA VAL A 16 18.03 16.52 5.41
C VAL A 16 17.78 16.08 6.85
N GLN A 17 16.72 15.31 7.06
CA GLN A 17 16.43 14.63 8.32
C GLN A 17 16.45 13.12 8.11
N TRP A 18 17.17 12.41 8.99
CA TRP A 18 17.20 10.95 9.04
C TRP A 18 16.34 10.47 10.21
N GLN A 19 15.35 9.64 9.92
CA GLN A 19 14.48 9.05 10.94
C GLN A 19 14.70 7.53 10.99
N GLN A 20 15.43 7.05 11.99
CA GLN A 20 15.63 5.62 12.20
C GLN A 20 14.34 5.00 12.72
N VAL A 21 13.63 4.26 11.87
CA VAL A 21 12.35 3.63 12.21
C VAL A 21 12.57 2.32 12.96
N GLU A 22 13.53 1.52 12.49
CA GLU A 22 13.97 0.26 13.10
C GLU A 22 15.33 -0.14 12.53
N ASP A 23 15.94 -1.20 13.05
CA ASP A 23 17.25 -1.66 12.56
C ASP A 23 17.22 -1.93 11.04
N GLY A 24 18.16 -1.31 10.34
CA GLY A 24 18.28 -1.44 8.89
C GLY A 24 17.23 -0.71 8.06
N ARG A 25 16.27 0.01 8.67
CA ARG A 25 15.20 0.72 7.97
C ARG A 25 15.01 2.13 8.51
N ALA A 26 15.05 3.11 7.62
CA ALA A 26 14.90 4.53 7.97
C ALA A 26 14.03 5.26 6.94
N ASN A 27 13.38 6.32 7.38
CA ASN A 27 12.85 7.37 6.52
C ASN A 27 13.93 8.42 6.26
N VAL A 28 13.84 9.08 5.13
CA VAL A 28 14.70 10.22 4.78
C VAL A 28 13.81 11.37 4.30
N LEU A 29 13.92 12.51 4.96
CA LEU A 29 13.22 13.72 4.59
C LEU A 29 14.22 14.70 3.97
N GLY A 30 13.84 15.29 2.84
CA GLY A 30 14.56 16.41 2.21
C GLY A 30 13.64 17.60 2.13
N ILE A 31 13.97 18.70 2.81
CA ILE A 31 13.14 19.90 2.90
C ILE A 31 13.80 21.05 2.13
N ARG A 32 13.07 21.62 1.19
CA ARG A 32 13.39 22.90 0.56
C ARG A 32 12.57 23.99 1.23
N ALA A 33 13.23 24.83 2.00
CA ALA A 33 12.56 25.92 2.67
C ALA A 33 12.03 26.97 1.68
N GLY A 34 10.80 27.41 1.89
CA GLY A 34 10.18 28.52 1.17
C GLY A 34 10.59 29.89 1.74
N ALA A 35 10.11 30.96 1.10
CA ALA A 35 10.30 32.33 1.58
C ALA A 35 9.39 32.70 2.76
N GLY A 36 8.42 31.84 3.07
CA GLY A 36 7.43 32.02 4.12
C GLY A 36 6.09 32.57 3.62
N GLY A 37 5.03 32.20 4.33
CA GLY A 37 3.67 32.69 4.11
C GLY A 37 2.83 31.98 3.04
N GLY A 38 3.30 30.87 2.48
CA GLY A 38 2.53 29.97 1.62
C GLY A 38 2.29 28.61 2.28
N PRO A 39 1.31 27.81 1.77
CA PRO A 39 1.09 26.45 2.24
C PRO A 39 2.28 25.53 1.95
N SER A 40 2.51 24.56 2.82
CA SER A 40 3.56 23.54 2.64
C SER A 40 3.03 22.32 1.87
N LEU A 41 3.90 21.72 1.03
CA LEU A 41 3.60 20.53 0.26
C LEU A 41 4.57 19.40 0.61
N MET A 42 4.03 18.24 0.90
CA MET A 42 4.78 16.98 1.00
C MET A 42 4.64 16.18 -0.29
N PHE A 43 5.74 15.70 -0.82
CA PHE A 43 5.79 14.57 -1.74
C PHE A 43 6.18 13.33 -0.93
N ASN A 44 5.25 12.39 -0.77
CA ASN A 44 5.50 11.16 -0.03
C ASN A 44 5.69 9.98 -0.98
N GLY A 45 6.59 9.07 -0.63
CA GLY A 45 6.80 7.84 -1.37
C GLY A 45 7.63 6.82 -0.60
N HIS A 46 7.36 5.53 -0.86
CA HIS A 46 8.01 4.46 -0.12
C HIS A 46 9.26 3.90 -0.81
N LEU A 47 10.19 3.39 0.01
CA LEU A 47 11.49 2.85 -0.39
C LEU A 47 11.47 1.32 -0.56
N ASP A 48 10.53 0.65 0.11
CA ASP A 48 10.39 -0.80 0.08
C ASP A 48 9.69 -1.28 -1.20
N THR A 49 9.70 -2.58 -1.41
CA THR A 49 9.18 -3.25 -2.60
C THR A 49 8.32 -4.44 -2.22
N SER A 50 7.39 -4.81 -3.10
CA SER A 50 6.51 -5.98 -2.90
C SER A 50 7.31 -7.27 -2.79
N TYR A 51 8.41 -7.37 -3.55
CA TYR A 51 9.29 -8.54 -3.60
C TYR A 51 10.72 -8.16 -3.21
N SER A 52 11.52 -9.17 -2.86
CA SER A 52 12.94 -8.98 -2.55
C SER A 52 13.83 -9.01 -3.79
N GLY A 53 13.31 -9.52 -4.91
CA GLY A 53 14.08 -9.83 -6.13
C GLY A 53 14.89 -11.14 -6.03
N ARG A 54 14.65 -11.95 -5.00
CA ARG A 54 15.34 -13.24 -4.77
C ARG A 54 14.38 -14.43 -4.79
N GLU A 55 13.10 -14.20 -5.04
CA GLU A 55 12.06 -15.22 -5.12
C GLU A 55 12.34 -16.14 -6.32
N PRO A 56 12.47 -17.47 -6.13
CA PRO A 56 12.81 -18.40 -7.22
C PRO A 56 11.83 -18.37 -8.39
N TRP A 57 10.54 -18.14 -8.11
CA TRP A 57 9.50 -18.09 -9.14
C TRP A 57 9.52 -16.80 -9.97
N LEU A 58 10.22 -15.73 -9.51
CA LEU A 58 10.39 -14.47 -10.22
C LEU A 58 11.75 -14.35 -10.92
N ALA A 59 12.66 -15.34 -10.77
CA ALA A 59 13.99 -15.29 -11.32
C ALA A 59 14.07 -15.11 -12.84
N HIS A 60 12.99 -15.48 -13.55
CA HIS A 60 12.87 -15.35 -14.99
C HIS A 60 12.18 -14.07 -15.46
N VAL A 61 11.73 -13.20 -14.53
CA VAL A 61 11.02 -11.96 -14.85
C VAL A 61 11.95 -10.77 -14.62
N PRO A 62 12.47 -10.13 -15.71
CA PRO A 62 13.53 -9.12 -15.58
C PRO A 62 13.16 -7.92 -14.71
N GLY A 63 11.94 -7.39 -14.81
CA GLY A 63 11.46 -6.23 -14.05
C GLY A 63 11.24 -6.50 -12.56
N PHE A 64 11.37 -7.75 -12.10
CA PHE A 64 11.35 -8.11 -10.68
C PHE A 64 12.76 -8.43 -10.13
N GLN A 65 13.81 -8.15 -10.91
CA GLN A 65 15.17 -8.31 -10.45
C GLN A 65 15.69 -7.00 -9.81
N PRO A 66 16.64 -7.05 -8.86
CA PRO A 66 17.24 -5.88 -8.22
C PRO A 66 18.26 -5.18 -9.14
N SER A 67 17.95 -5.10 -10.41
CA SER A 67 18.75 -4.43 -11.46
C SER A 67 17.80 -3.66 -12.38
N ALA A 68 18.28 -2.55 -12.93
CA ALA A 68 17.50 -1.74 -13.85
C ALA A 68 18.10 -1.77 -15.26
N PHE A 69 17.24 -1.75 -16.28
CA PHE A 69 17.65 -1.63 -17.67
C PHE A 69 16.60 -0.86 -18.47
N VAL A 70 17.01 -0.34 -19.63
CA VAL A 70 16.13 0.36 -20.56
C VAL A 70 15.98 -0.46 -21.83
N GLU A 71 14.74 -0.64 -22.27
CA GLU A 71 14.38 -1.27 -23.54
C GLU A 71 13.17 -0.58 -24.12
N ASP A 72 13.21 -0.25 -25.41
CA ASP A 72 12.10 0.37 -26.18
C ASP A 72 11.47 1.60 -25.49
N GLY A 73 12.29 2.48 -24.92
CA GLY A 73 11.82 3.69 -24.23
C GLY A 73 11.17 3.45 -22.87
N ARG A 74 11.26 2.23 -22.35
CA ARG A 74 10.78 1.83 -21.02
C ARG A 74 11.95 1.50 -20.10
N LEU A 75 11.81 1.85 -18.86
CA LEU A 75 12.72 1.52 -17.76
C LEU A 75 12.13 0.37 -16.97
N TYR A 76 12.89 -0.71 -16.79
CA TYR A 76 12.51 -1.93 -16.06
C TYR A 76 13.33 -2.05 -14.78
N GLY A 77 12.73 -2.60 -13.72
CA GLY A 77 13.42 -2.90 -12.47
C GLY A 77 12.49 -3.00 -11.28
N LEU A 78 12.92 -3.73 -10.27
CA LEU A 78 12.15 -3.97 -9.05
C LEU A 78 11.84 -2.67 -8.29
N GLY A 79 10.55 -2.43 -8.06
CA GLY A 79 10.05 -1.27 -7.33
C GLY A 79 10.05 0.01 -8.17
N ILE A 80 10.26 -0.08 -9.48
CA ILE A 80 10.29 1.12 -10.33
C ILE A 80 8.90 1.71 -10.52
N SER A 81 7.90 0.87 -10.71
CA SER A 81 6.49 1.30 -10.80
C SER A 81 5.93 1.63 -9.43
N ASN A 82 6.26 0.82 -8.41
CA ASN A 82 5.74 0.97 -7.06
C ASN A 82 6.89 1.07 -6.04
N MET A 83 7.39 2.32 -5.65
CA MET A 83 7.05 3.58 -6.34
C MET A 83 8.29 4.45 -6.52
N LYS A 84 9.48 3.80 -6.73
CA LYS A 84 10.76 4.53 -6.85
C LYS A 84 10.81 5.49 -8.03
N GLY A 85 10.03 5.21 -9.10
CA GLY A 85 9.88 6.13 -10.22
C GLY A 85 9.31 7.48 -9.80
N ALA A 86 8.30 7.48 -8.93
CA ALA A 86 7.75 8.73 -8.39
C ALA A 86 8.76 9.47 -7.50
N LEU A 87 9.54 8.74 -6.67
CA LEU A 87 10.62 9.37 -5.89
C LEU A 87 11.65 10.07 -6.78
N ALA A 88 12.02 9.45 -7.91
CA ALA A 88 12.89 10.09 -8.90
C ALA A 88 12.24 11.34 -9.51
N CYS A 89 10.93 11.28 -9.82
CA CYS A 89 10.19 12.44 -10.33
C CYS A 89 10.14 13.60 -9.32
N TYR A 90 10.05 13.34 -8.01
CA TYR A 90 10.11 14.39 -6.97
C TYR A 90 11.47 15.08 -6.95
N VAL A 91 12.55 14.28 -7.04
CA VAL A 91 13.92 14.81 -7.09
C VAL A 91 14.09 15.71 -8.31
N GLU A 92 13.67 15.25 -9.48
CA GLU A 92 13.82 16.02 -10.72
C GLU A 92 12.90 17.26 -10.75
N ALA A 93 11.70 17.19 -10.18
CA ALA A 93 10.82 18.35 -10.02
C ALA A 93 11.49 19.46 -9.20
N LEU A 94 12.10 19.12 -8.05
CA LEU A 94 12.78 20.12 -7.22
C LEU A 94 14.08 20.64 -7.85
N ARG A 95 14.81 19.80 -8.60
CA ARG A 95 15.96 20.23 -9.38
C ARG A 95 15.56 21.24 -10.47
N ALA A 96 14.53 20.92 -11.24
CA ALA A 96 14.01 21.82 -12.29
C ALA A 96 13.60 23.18 -11.72
N LEU A 97 12.91 23.20 -10.58
CA LEU A 97 12.55 24.45 -9.90
C LEU A 97 13.78 25.21 -9.42
N ALA A 98 14.83 24.52 -8.96
CA ALA A 98 16.08 25.17 -8.53
C ALA A 98 16.84 25.76 -9.73
N ASP A 99 16.99 25.00 -10.82
CA ASP A 99 17.69 25.40 -12.03
C ASP A 99 16.98 26.58 -12.73
N ALA A 100 15.64 26.61 -12.68
CA ALA A 100 14.85 27.73 -13.18
C ALA A 100 14.86 28.96 -12.25
N GLY A 101 15.52 28.90 -11.09
CA GLY A 101 15.57 29.98 -10.11
C GLY A 101 14.22 30.26 -9.43
N VAL A 102 13.26 29.33 -9.49
CA VAL A 102 11.94 29.50 -8.90
C VAL A 102 12.05 29.47 -7.38
N ARG A 103 11.54 30.51 -6.72
CA ARG A 103 11.40 30.59 -5.27
C ARG A 103 9.93 30.39 -4.90
N LEU A 104 9.66 29.52 -3.95
CA LEU A 104 8.32 29.24 -3.44
C LEU A 104 8.12 29.96 -2.11
N ARG A 105 6.87 30.29 -1.76
CA ARG A 105 6.51 30.86 -0.45
C ARG A 105 6.39 29.76 0.60
N GLY A 106 5.73 28.64 0.26
CA GLY A 106 5.63 27.48 1.14
C GLY A 106 6.83 26.54 1.04
N ASP A 107 7.04 25.73 2.09
CA ASP A 107 8.06 24.70 2.10
C ASP A 107 7.64 23.52 1.24
N VAL A 108 8.62 22.84 0.60
CA VAL A 108 8.40 21.56 -0.06
C VAL A 108 9.25 20.50 0.60
N MET A 109 8.60 19.42 1.03
CA MET A 109 9.24 18.25 1.64
C MET A 109 9.14 17.05 0.71
N ILE A 110 10.25 16.33 0.48
CA ILE A 110 10.21 14.95 -0.04
C ILE A 110 10.37 14.03 1.16
N ALA A 111 9.39 13.18 1.41
CA ALA A 111 9.39 12.17 2.48
C ALA A 111 9.53 10.78 1.86
N ALA A 112 10.76 10.27 1.81
CA ALA A 112 11.03 8.90 1.39
C ALA A 112 10.94 7.97 2.60
N VAL A 113 9.88 7.17 2.66
CA VAL A 113 9.51 6.37 3.84
C VAL A 113 9.75 4.87 3.64
N CYS A 114 9.90 4.13 4.72
CA CYS A 114 10.02 2.67 4.68
C CYS A 114 8.73 2.00 5.18
N GLY A 115 8.43 0.79 4.70
CA GLY A 115 7.38 -0.06 5.27
C GLY A 115 5.96 0.37 4.93
N GLU A 116 5.71 0.78 3.70
CA GLU A 116 4.37 1.00 3.16
C GLU A 116 3.69 -0.32 2.81
N ILE A 117 4.39 -1.20 2.11
CA ILE A 117 3.85 -2.42 1.50
C ILE A 117 2.97 -3.21 2.48
N GLU A 118 1.87 -3.74 1.97
CA GLU A 118 0.88 -4.53 2.71
C GLU A 118 1.47 -5.85 3.24
N LYS A 119 2.27 -5.75 4.28
CA LYS A 119 2.91 -6.86 5.02
C LYS A 119 2.69 -6.68 6.51
N THR A 120 2.61 -7.78 7.25
CA THR A 120 2.52 -7.72 8.71
C THR A 120 3.27 -8.85 9.39
N GLN A 121 3.72 -8.59 10.59
CA GLN A 121 4.29 -9.62 11.47
C GLN A 121 3.17 -10.56 11.92
N HIS A 122 3.34 -11.87 11.70
CA HIS A 122 2.38 -12.88 12.09
C HIS A 122 3.03 -14.27 12.14
N GLY A 123 2.68 -15.09 13.14
CA GLY A 123 3.21 -16.44 13.29
C GLY A 123 4.75 -16.44 13.32
N ASP A 124 5.37 -17.20 12.41
CA ASP A 124 6.83 -17.29 12.27
C ASP A 124 7.43 -16.12 11.48
N ALA A 125 6.60 -15.33 10.80
CA ALA A 125 7.03 -14.16 10.04
C ALA A 125 7.15 -12.94 10.98
N GLN A 126 8.23 -12.89 11.75
CA GLN A 126 8.55 -11.80 12.68
C GLN A 126 9.86 -11.13 12.24
N GLY A 127 9.90 -9.82 12.21
CA GLY A 127 11.08 -9.05 11.82
C GLY A 127 10.74 -7.88 10.91
N ALA A 128 11.77 -7.06 10.61
CA ALA A 128 11.62 -5.82 9.87
C ALA A 128 11.03 -6.03 8.46
N GLU A 129 11.40 -7.11 7.79
CA GLU A 129 10.93 -7.43 6.43
C GLU A 129 9.41 -7.68 6.35
N TYR A 130 8.76 -8.01 7.47
CA TYR A 130 7.31 -8.22 7.56
C TYR A 130 6.56 -7.04 8.17
N ARG A 131 7.24 -5.94 8.51
CA ARG A 131 6.61 -4.74 9.04
C ARG A 131 6.30 -3.76 7.90
N GLY A 132 5.02 -3.61 7.59
CA GLY A 132 4.51 -2.76 6.54
C GLY A 132 3.31 -1.93 7.01
N TYR A 133 2.34 -1.73 6.13
CA TYR A 133 1.12 -0.96 6.38
C TYR A 133 1.41 0.44 6.94
N ALA A 134 2.18 1.23 6.19
CA ALA A 134 2.54 2.61 6.54
C ALA A 134 3.38 2.73 7.83
N ALA A 135 4.21 1.76 8.16
CA ALA A 135 5.04 1.82 9.36
C ALA A 135 5.95 3.06 9.37
N GLY A 136 6.55 3.39 8.23
CA GLY A 136 7.38 4.58 8.07
C GLY A 136 6.59 5.88 8.14
N SER A 137 5.44 5.96 7.49
CA SER A 137 4.60 7.17 7.53
C SER A 137 3.98 7.42 8.90
N ARG A 138 3.67 6.37 9.69
CA ARG A 138 3.30 6.55 11.11
C ARG A 138 4.44 7.14 11.92
N TYR A 139 5.66 6.69 11.69
CA TYR A 139 6.85 7.24 12.34
C TYR A 139 7.10 8.69 11.88
N LEU A 140 7.01 8.94 10.56
CA LEU A 140 7.18 10.24 9.94
C LEU A 140 6.35 11.32 10.65
N VAL A 141 5.03 11.14 10.68
CA VAL A 141 4.10 12.15 11.21
C VAL A 141 4.21 12.33 12.72
N SER A 142 4.57 11.28 13.47
CA SER A 142 4.80 11.35 14.91
C SER A 142 6.17 11.99 15.28
N HIS A 143 7.05 12.18 14.30
CA HIS A 143 8.40 12.73 14.48
C HIS A 143 8.64 14.01 13.64
N GLY A 144 7.60 14.79 13.42
CA GLY A 144 7.68 16.14 12.86
C GLY A 144 7.60 16.23 11.33
N GLY A 145 7.43 15.11 10.63
CA GLY A 145 7.22 15.11 9.18
C GLY A 145 5.76 15.41 8.84
N VAL A 146 5.36 16.68 8.90
CA VAL A 146 4.00 17.15 8.60
C VAL A 146 4.04 18.28 7.59
N ALA A 147 2.98 18.42 6.80
CA ALA A 147 2.75 19.49 5.84
C ALA A 147 1.25 19.76 5.74
N ASP A 148 0.86 20.88 5.11
CA ASP A 148 -0.56 21.21 4.91
C ASP A 148 -1.21 20.25 3.90
N MET A 149 -0.48 19.86 2.86
CA MET A 149 -0.95 19.03 1.75
C MET A 149 0.09 17.99 1.36
N CYS A 150 -0.37 16.88 0.76
CA CYS A 150 0.52 15.82 0.27
C CYS A 150 0.07 15.28 -1.09
N ILE A 151 1.01 15.17 -2.02
CA ILE A 151 0.88 14.35 -3.22
C ILE A 151 1.67 13.06 -2.98
N LEU A 152 0.98 11.93 -3.02
CA LEU A 152 1.53 10.60 -2.82
C LEU A 152 1.61 9.90 -4.17
N GLY A 153 2.83 9.56 -4.61
CA GLY A 153 3.14 9.18 -6.00
C GLY A 153 2.91 7.70 -6.32
N GLU A 154 1.92 7.08 -5.71
CA GLU A 154 1.50 5.74 -6.10
C GLU A 154 1.18 5.63 -7.58
N PRO A 155 1.35 4.44 -8.21
CA PRO A 155 1.15 4.25 -9.63
C PRO A 155 -0.34 4.36 -10.02
N THR A 156 -0.79 5.54 -10.40
CA THR A 156 -2.19 5.86 -10.73
C THR A 156 -2.44 6.07 -12.23
N GLU A 157 -1.46 5.81 -13.08
CA GLU A 157 -1.57 6.07 -14.53
C GLU A 157 -1.92 7.53 -14.85
N SER A 158 -1.34 8.46 -14.08
CA SER A 158 -1.60 9.90 -14.16
C SER A 158 -3.07 10.30 -13.88
N LYS A 159 -3.84 9.42 -13.23
CA LYS A 159 -5.19 9.72 -12.72
C LYS A 159 -5.10 10.32 -11.33
N VAL A 160 -6.06 11.15 -10.99
CA VAL A 160 -6.24 11.67 -9.63
C VAL A 160 -7.12 10.69 -8.85
N VAL A 161 -6.52 9.98 -7.91
CA VAL A 161 -7.22 9.02 -7.06
C VAL A 161 -7.73 9.74 -5.81
N LEU A 162 -9.06 9.92 -5.76
CA LEU A 162 -9.75 10.66 -4.69
C LEU A 162 -9.93 9.84 -3.42
N GLY A 163 -9.77 8.53 -3.49
CA GLY A 163 -9.86 7.68 -2.32
C GLY A 163 -9.42 6.26 -2.59
N HIS A 164 -9.05 5.58 -1.53
CA HIS A 164 -8.70 4.16 -1.59
C HIS A 164 -9.33 3.38 -0.45
N PHE A 165 -9.56 2.09 -0.70
CA PHE A 165 -10.06 1.17 0.32
C PHE A 165 -8.99 0.89 1.36
N GLY A 166 -9.44 0.64 2.58
CA GLY A 166 -8.64 0.04 3.64
C GLY A 166 -8.61 -1.47 3.54
N SER A 167 -7.92 -2.09 4.48
CA SER A 167 -7.73 -3.54 4.54
C SER A 167 -7.97 -4.05 5.96
N LEU A 168 -8.66 -5.19 6.06
CA LEU A 168 -8.84 -5.93 7.29
C LEU A 168 -8.43 -7.38 7.02
N TRP A 169 -7.41 -7.86 7.74
CA TRP A 169 -6.99 -9.25 7.62
C TRP A 169 -7.56 -10.10 8.73
N LEU A 170 -8.24 -11.16 8.33
CA LEU A 170 -8.92 -12.11 9.19
C LEU A 170 -8.28 -13.49 9.05
N ARG A 171 -7.97 -14.12 10.18
CA ARG A 171 -7.65 -15.53 10.27
C ARG A 171 -8.84 -16.26 10.86
N ILE A 172 -9.28 -17.34 10.20
CA ILE A 172 -10.28 -18.28 10.69
C ILE A 172 -9.61 -19.63 10.89
N SER A 173 -9.74 -20.19 12.08
CA SER A 173 -9.11 -21.46 12.44
C SER A 173 -10.14 -22.54 12.65
N THR A 174 -9.83 -23.77 12.23
CA THR A 174 -10.52 -24.98 12.66
C THR A 174 -9.59 -25.83 13.49
N LYS A 175 -10.15 -26.61 14.43
CA LYS A 175 -9.38 -27.47 15.33
C LYS A 175 -9.74 -28.94 15.11
N GLY A 176 -8.80 -29.81 15.40
CA GLY A 176 -8.98 -31.27 15.37
C GLY A 176 -8.00 -31.97 16.30
N PRO A 177 -8.19 -33.25 16.54
CA PRO A 177 -7.30 -34.04 17.39
C PRO A 177 -5.97 -34.32 16.67
N PHE A 178 -4.87 -34.32 17.40
CA PHE A 178 -3.55 -34.70 16.92
C PHE A 178 -3.36 -36.22 17.00
N VAL A 179 -3.84 -36.95 16.00
CA VAL A 179 -3.91 -38.43 16.02
C VAL A 179 -2.94 -39.01 14.97
N HIS A 180 -2.26 -40.11 15.34
CA HIS A 180 -1.44 -40.85 14.35
C HIS A 180 -2.34 -41.52 13.33
N THR A 181 -1.92 -41.54 12.05
CA THR A 181 -2.68 -42.12 10.93
C THR A 181 -3.20 -43.54 11.23
N ALA A 182 -2.40 -44.39 11.88
CA ALA A 182 -2.81 -45.74 12.25
C ALA A 182 -4.05 -45.82 13.17
N PHE A 183 -4.44 -44.70 13.84
CA PHE A 183 -5.57 -44.61 14.74
C PHE A 183 -6.63 -43.62 14.28
N SER A 184 -6.59 -43.20 13.01
CA SER A 184 -7.52 -42.22 12.46
C SER A 184 -8.72 -42.81 11.72
N GLU A 185 -8.83 -44.12 11.66
CA GLU A 185 -9.96 -44.83 11.07
C GLU A 185 -11.28 -44.39 11.69
N GLY A 186 -12.28 -44.08 10.87
CA GLY A 186 -13.59 -43.57 11.32
C GLY A 186 -13.60 -42.11 11.78
N ARG A 187 -12.44 -41.46 11.95
CA ARG A 187 -12.30 -40.11 12.51
C ARG A 187 -11.98 -39.03 11.46
N ARG A 188 -12.18 -39.29 10.16
CA ARG A 188 -11.83 -38.38 9.08
C ARG A 188 -12.49 -36.99 9.24
N GLY A 189 -13.74 -36.93 9.67
CA GLY A 189 -14.48 -35.67 9.92
C GLY A 189 -13.95 -34.82 11.07
N GLU A 190 -13.09 -35.39 11.95
CA GLU A 190 -12.47 -34.65 13.05
C GLU A 190 -11.18 -33.93 12.61
N ASN A 191 -10.64 -34.25 11.43
CA ASN A 191 -9.41 -33.63 10.91
C ASN A 191 -9.64 -32.15 10.60
N SER A 192 -8.79 -31.26 11.12
CA SER A 192 -8.95 -29.82 10.95
C SER A 192 -8.91 -29.36 9.49
N ILE A 193 -8.15 -30.04 8.61
CA ILE A 193 -8.16 -29.76 7.15
C ILE A 193 -9.53 -30.10 6.55
N VAL A 194 -10.13 -31.23 6.93
CA VAL A 194 -11.45 -31.63 6.44
C VAL A 194 -12.54 -30.67 6.93
N ARG A 195 -12.45 -30.24 8.19
CA ARG A 195 -13.33 -29.21 8.77
C ARG A 195 -13.17 -27.86 8.08
N MET A 196 -11.94 -27.50 7.68
CA MET A 196 -11.69 -26.24 6.97
C MET A 196 -12.36 -26.19 5.60
N ARG A 197 -12.56 -27.31 4.90
CA ARG A 197 -13.35 -27.34 3.66
C ARG A 197 -14.75 -26.78 3.88
N ASP A 198 -15.45 -27.21 4.93
CA ASP A 198 -16.82 -26.79 5.22
C ASP A 198 -16.86 -25.28 5.57
N VAL A 199 -15.82 -24.78 6.25
CA VAL A 199 -15.65 -23.36 6.57
C VAL A 199 -15.34 -22.54 5.31
N LEU A 200 -14.45 -23.04 4.42
CA LEU A 200 -14.12 -22.38 3.17
C LEU A 200 -15.35 -22.25 2.27
N ASP A 201 -16.13 -23.32 2.11
CA ASP A 201 -17.37 -23.31 1.32
C ASP A 201 -18.34 -22.24 1.87
N ALA A 202 -18.53 -22.19 3.20
CA ALA A 202 -19.40 -21.19 3.83
C ALA A 202 -18.85 -19.76 3.76
N VAL A 203 -17.53 -19.57 3.75
CA VAL A 203 -16.92 -18.26 3.49
C VAL A 203 -17.15 -17.83 2.05
N LEU A 204 -17.01 -18.73 1.08
CA LEU A 204 -17.29 -18.43 -0.33
C LEU A 204 -18.77 -18.07 -0.55
N GLU A 205 -19.70 -18.67 0.22
CA GLU A 205 -21.13 -18.28 0.24
C GLU A 205 -21.34 -16.86 0.84
N TRP A 206 -20.51 -16.48 1.83
CA TRP A 206 -20.61 -15.18 2.49
C TRP A 206 -19.98 -14.04 1.68
N ILE A 207 -18.91 -14.27 0.92
CA ILE A 207 -18.18 -13.21 0.17
C ILE A 207 -19.14 -12.31 -0.63
N PRO A 208 -20.07 -12.82 -1.44
CA PRO A 208 -21.01 -11.96 -2.17
C PRO A 208 -21.85 -11.05 -1.27
N THR A 209 -22.18 -11.47 -0.05
CA THR A 209 -22.96 -10.64 0.88
C THR A 209 -22.16 -9.42 1.37
N TRP A 210 -20.84 -9.52 1.44
CA TRP A 210 -19.96 -8.39 1.74
C TRP A 210 -19.76 -7.50 0.51
N GLU A 211 -19.45 -8.09 -0.65
CA GLU A 211 -19.12 -7.37 -1.87
C GLU A 211 -20.31 -6.66 -2.52
N GLU A 212 -21.51 -7.21 -2.35
CA GLU A 212 -22.76 -6.67 -2.90
C GLU A 212 -23.45 -5.66 -1.96
N ASP A 213 -23.01 -5.58 -0.69
CA ASP A 213 -23.54 -4.61 0.25
C ASP A 213 -23.20 -3.17 -0.18
N PRO A 214 -24.21 -2.31 -0.44
CA PRO A 214 -23.98 -0.91 -0.82
C PRO A 214 -23.14 -0.13 0.20
N GLU A 215 -23.18 -0.48 1.49
CA GLU A 215 -22.37 0.14 2.54
C GLU A 215 -20.87 -0.21 2.40
N ASN A 216 -20.53 -1.19 1.58
CA ASN A 216 -19.18 -1.61 1.27
C ASN A 216 -18.73 -1.12 -0.12
N ALA A 217 -19.42 -0.15 -0.71
CA ALA A 217 -19.05 0.50 -1.97
C ALA A 217 -18.58 1.94 -1.72
N TYR A 218 -17.69 2.44 -2.59
CA TYR A 218 -17.23 3.82 -2.57
C TYR A 218 -16.80 4.26 -3.97
N GLY A 219 -17.22 5.46 -4.41
CA GLY A 219 -16.83 6.03 -5.70
C GLY A 219 -17.13 5.15 -6.92
N GLY A 220 -18.20 4.33 -6.87
CA GLY A 220 -18.54 3.36 -7.91
C GLY A 220 -17.79 2.02 -7.83
N ALA A 221 -16.80 1.91 -6.97
CA ALA A 221 -16.09 0.64 -6.71
C ALA A 221 -16.77 -0.13 -5.56
N LYS A 222 -16.87 -1.45 -5.70
CA LYS A 222 -17.30 -2.36 -4.62
C LYS A 222 -16.09 -2.86 -3.84
N ALA A 223 -16.27 -3.15 -2.55
CA ALA A 223 -15.29 -3.91 -1.79
C ALA A 223 -15.05 -5.29 -2.41
N ILE A 224 -13.91 -5.87 -2.11
CA ILE A 224 -13.56 -7.25 -2.51
C ILE A 224 -13.05 -8.01 -1.30
N VAL A 225 -13.20 -9.33 -1.34
CA VAL A 225 -12.64 -10.26 -0.36
C VAL A 225 -11.77 -11.28 -1.07
N ASN A 226 -10.52 -11.37 -0.68
CA ASN A 226 -9.59 -12.35 -1.21
C ASN A 226 -9.36 -13.48 -0.19
N VAL A 227 -9.48 -14.73 -0.65
CA VAL A 227 -9.01 -15.91 0.08
C VAL A 227 -7.51 -16.04 -0.22
N ALA A 228 -6.67 -15.60 0.73
CA ALA A 228 -5.25 -15.40 0.49
C ALA A 228 -4.40 -16.64 0.74
N ALA A 229 -4.72 -17.43 1.78
CA ALA A 229 -3.96 -18.63 2.13
C ALA A 229 -4.77 -19.62 2.96
N VAL A 230 -4.38 -20.89 2.87
CA VAL A 230 -4.77 -21.95 3.79
C VAL A 230 -3.50 -22.63 4.29
N GLN A 231 -3.38 -22.75 5.61
CA GLN A 231 -2.21 -23.36 6.27
C GLN A 231 -2.66 -24.41 7.27
N GLY A 232 -2.10 -25.64 7.19
CA GLY A 232 -2.43 -26.69 8.14
C GLY A 232 -1.54 -27.92 7.98
N GLY A 233 -1.22 -28.55 9.11
CA GLY A 233 -0.37 -29.73 9.15
C GLY A 233 1.12 -29.46 8.85
N PHE A 234 1.88 -30.56 8.73
CA PHE A 234 3.32 -30.54 8.51
C PHE A 234 3.69 -31.50 7.38
N GLY A 235 4.10 -31.00 6.21
CA GLY A 235 4.50 -31.81 5.07
C GLY A 235 5.68 -32.77 5.37
N TRP A 236 6.51 -32.44 6.35
CA TRP A 236 7.60 -33.29 6.83
C TRP A 236 7.13 -34.41 7.79
N ARG A 237 5.85 -34.40 8.25
CA ARG A 237 5.31 -35.38 9.18
C ARG A 237 3.84 -35.71 8.89
N VAL A 238 3.58 -36.29 7.73
CA VAL A 238 2.23 -36.64 7.25
C VAL A 238 1.55 -37.77 8.01
N SER A 239 2.26 -38.47 8.91
CA SER A 239 1.70 -39.56 9.75
C SER A 239 0.83 -39.06 10.92
N ARG A 240 0.50 -37.77 10.97
CA ARG A 240 -0.35 -37.17 12.01
C ARG A 240 -1.44 -36.31 11.39
N THR A 241 -2.65 -36.34 11.96
CA THR A 241 -3.69 -35.36 11.64
C THR A 241 -3.30 -34.01 12.21
N PRO A 242 -3.51 -32.90 11.49
CA PRO A 242 -3.21 -31.59 12.02
C PRO A 242 -4.15 -31.20 13.15
N HIS A 243 -3.58 -30.56 14.18
CA HIS A 243 -4.35 -30.04 15.32
C HIS A 243 -5.17 -28.81 14.92
N ARG A 244 -4.65 -28.04 13.95
CA ARG A 244 -5.22 -26.77 13.53
C ARG A 244 -5.02 -26.57 12.03
N THR A 245 -6.00 -25.92 11.41
CA THR A 245 -5.89 -25.39 10.04
C THR A 245 -6.43 -23.98 10.03
N ASP A 246 -5.71 -23.07 9.39
CA ASP A 246 -5.99 -21.65 9.31
C ASP A 246 -6.33 -21.24 7.90
N LEU A 247 -7.37 -20.44 7.74
CA LEU A 247 -7.77 -19.73 6.51
C LEU A 247 -7.52 -18.24 6.72
N PHE A 248 -6.87 -17.60 5.74
CA PHE A 248 -6.53 -16.18 5.79
C PHE A 248 -7.30 -15.42 4.71
N LEU A 249 -7.96 -14.35 5.12
CA LEU A 249 -8.74 -13.48 4.25
C LEU A 249 -8.21 -12.04 4.29
N ASP A 250 -8.16 -11.40 3.11
CA ASP A 250 -8.02 -9.95 2.97
C ASP A 250 -9.39 -9.36 2.60
N VAL A 251 -9.96 -8.59 3.50
CA VAL A 251 -11.27 -7.95 3.36
C VAL A 251 -11.06 -6.47 3.10
N ARG A 252 -11.42 -5.98 1.91
CA ARG A 252 -11.32 -4.56 1.60
C ARG A 252 -12.51 -3.81 2.21
N VAL A 253 -12.20 -2.63 2.79
CA VAL A 253 -13.13 -1.81 3.56
C VAL A 253 -13.15 -0.40 2.95
N PRO A 254 -14.30 0.16 2.54
CA PRO A 254 -14.34 1.51 1.97
C PRO A 254 -13.89 2.56 2.99
N PRO A 255 -13.35 3.71 2.54
CA PRO A 255 -12.84 4.76 3.44
C PRO A 255 -13.93 5.37 4.33
N THR A 256 -15.17 5.30 3.90
CA THR A 256 -16.37 5.78 4.62
C THR A 256 -16.84 4.87 5.76
N LYS A 257 -16.33 3.63 5.81
CA LYS A 257 -16.75 2.66 6.83
C LYS A 257 -15.76 2.61 8.00
N GLU A 258 -16.29 2.76 9.20
CA GLU A 258 -15.50 2.64 10.43
C GLU A 258 -14.90 1.23 10.59
N MET A 259 -13.60 1.14 10.85
CA MET A 259 -12.91 -0.14 11.00
C MET A 259 -13.46 -1.00 12.15
N ALA A 260 -13.97 -0.37 13.21
CA ALA A 260 -14.63 -1.07 14.33
C ALA A 260 -15.92 -1.76 13.86
N ALA A 261 -16.70 -1.11 13.01
CA ALA A 261 -17.91 -1.68 12.44
C ALA A 261 -17.58 -2.84 11.48
N ALA A 262 -16.62 -2.65 10.58
CA ALA A 262 -16.13 -3.70 9.68
C ALA A 262 -15.64 -4.94 10.47
N ARG A 263 -14.81 -4.71 11.49
CA ARG A 263 -14.32 -5.78 12.38
C ARG A 263 -15.47 -6.52 13.05
N SER A 264 -16.48 -5.79 13.54
CA SER A 264 -17.64 -6.41 14.22
C SER A 264 -18.44 -7.28 13.26
N GLN A 265 -18.62 -6.85 11.99
CA GLN A 265 -19.34 -7.61 10.96
C GLN A 265 -18.61 -8.90 10.59
N VAL A 266 -17.30 -8.85 10.31
CA VAL A 266 -16.54 -10.07 9.97
C VAL A 266 -16.45 -11.05 11.15
N LEU A 267 -16.35 -10.57 12.38
CA LEU A 267 -16.38 -11.45 13.56
C LEU A 267 -17.78 -11.99 13.85
N ALA A 268 -18.85 -11.31 13.43
CA ALA A 268 -20.21 -11.85 13.49
C ALA A 268 -20.38 -13.01 12.51
N MET A 269 -19.82 -12.90 11.30
CA MET A 269 -19.77 -14.00 10.34
C MET A 269 -19.05 -15.21 10.97
N VAL A 270 -17.86 -15.04 11.57
CA VAL A 270 -17.13 -16.14 12.22
C VAL A 270 -17.95 -16.79 13.34
N ARG A 271 -18.66 -15.99 14.17
CA ARG A 271 -19.56 -16.54 15.19
C ARG A 271 -20.71 -17.35 14.57
N GLY A 272 -21.25 -16.90 13.42
CA GLY A 272 -22.24 -17.64 12.66
C GLY A 272 -21.72 -19.00 12.19
N LEU A 273 -20.48 -19.03 11.68
CA LEU A 273 -19.80 -20.28 11.29
C LEU A 273 -19.61 -21.22 12.48
N ALA A 274 -19.18 -20.70 13.64
CA ALA A 274 -19.03 -21.50 14.85
C ALA A 274 -20.37 -22.08 15.34
N GLY A 275 -21.46 -21.35 15.17
CA GLY A 275 -22.82 -21.86 15.44
C GLY A 275 -23.30 -22.92 14.44
N ARG A 276 -22.97 -22.74 13.14
CA ARG A 276 -23.31 -23.70 12.07
C ARG A 276 -22.53 -25.00 12.18
N PHE A 277 -21.28 -24.93 12.68
CA PHE A 277 -20.35 -26.06 12.79
C PHE A 277 -19.75 -26.18 14.18
N PRO A 278 -20.54 -26.50 15.22
CA PRO A 278 -20.07 -26.48 16.62
C PRO A 278 -18.90 -27.42 16.90
N GLU A 279 -18.80 -28.54 16.16
CA GLU A 279 -17.74 -29.54 16.34
C GLU A 279 -16.38 -29.10 15.71
N HIS A 280 -16.35 -28.03 14.91
CA HIS A 280 -15.15 -27.64 14.17
C HIS A 280 -14.15 -26.83 14.99
N GLY A 281 -14.55 -26.37 16.18
CA GLY A 281 -13.68 -25.56 17.06
C GLY A 281 -13.23 -24.26 16.37
N ILE A 282 -14.20 -23.57 15.74
CA ILE A 282 -13.93 -22.37 14.93
C ILE A 282 -13.58 -21.20 15.82
N GLU A 283 -12.46 -20.55 15.52
CA GLU A 283 -12.01 -19.29 16.11
C GLU A 283 -11.66 -18.29 15.01
N GLY A 284 -11.86 -17.01 15.26
CA GLY A 284 -11.48 -15.92 14.34
C GLY A 284 -10.66 -14.86 15.02
N GLU A 285 -9.66 -14.36 14.33
CA GLU A 285 -8.80 -13.26 14.75
C GLU A 285 -8.62 -12.25 13.62
N VAL A 286 -8.98 -10.99 13.88
CA VAL A 286 -8.58 -9.87 13.05
C VAL A 286 -7.20 -9.42 13.52
N TYR A 287 -6.19 -9.56 12.68
CA TYR A 287 -4.79 -9.27 13.03
C TYR A 287 -4.20 -8.07 12.26
N VAL A 288 -4.90 -7.56 11.23
CA VAL A 288 -4.62 -6.27 10.58
C VAL A 288 -5.90 -5.44 10.51
N THR A 289 -5.76 -4.15 10.77
CA THR A 289 -6.76 -3.12 10.44
C THR A 289 -6.02 -1.90 9.90
N ALA A 290 -6.23 -1.61 8.63
CA ALA A 290 -5.67 -0.45 7.95
C ALA A 290 -6.81 0.30 7.26
N PRO A 291 -7.27 1.43 7.79
CA PRO A 291 -8.42 2.14 7.22
C PRO A 291 -8.08 2.76 5.87
N GLY A 292 -9.09 2.98 5.02
CA GLY A 292 -8.95 3.72 3.78
C GLY A 292 -8.73 5.22 4.02
N ALA A 293 -8.54 5.96 2.93
CA ALA A 293 -8.44 7.41 2.94
C ALA A 293 -9.24 8.00 1.78
N GLU A 294 -9.66 9.25 1.94
CA GLU A 294 -10.34 10.02 0.91
C GLU A 294 -9.98 11.51 1.00
N ILE A 295 -10.12 12.21 -0.11
CA ILE A 295 -10.02 13.67 -0.22
C ILE A 295 -11.21 14.19 -1.01
N ALA A 296 -11.77 15.33 -0.58
CA ALA A 296 -12.87 15.96 -1.28
C ALA A 296 -12.43 16.47 -2.68
N GLU A 297 -13.25 16.25 -3.70
CA GLU A 297 -12.90 16.63 -5.07
C GLU A 297 -12.75 18.16 -5.24
N ASP A 298 -13.40 18.95 -4.42
CA ASP A 298 -13.31 20.42 -4.39
C ASP A 298 -12.17 20.95 -3.52
N HIS A 299 -11.33 20.08 -2.95
CA HIS A 299 -10.19 20.51 -2.13
C HIS A 299 -9.17 21.30 -2.98
N PRO A 300 -8.57 22.40 -2.48
CA PRO A 300 -7.63 23.23 -3.24
C PRO A 300 -6.45 22.45 -3.86
N LEU A 301 -5.95 21.41 -3.19
CA LEU A 301 -4.91 20.53 -3.72
C LEU A 301 -5.32 19.87 -5.05
N ILE A 302 -6.58 19.46 -5.17
CA ILE A 302 -7.09 18.83 -6.41
C ILE A 302 -7.12 19.86 -7.54
N GLY A 303 -7.57 21.09 -7.28
CA GLY A 303 -7.53 22.17 -8.28
C GLY A 303 -6.12 22.53 -8.74
N ALA A 304 -5.17 22.59 -7.81
CA ALA A 304 -3.76 22.86 -8.11
C ALA A 304 -3.12 21.74 -8.97
N LEU A 305 -3.44 20.48 -8.65
CA LEU A 305 -2.97 19.31 -9.42
C LEU A 305 -3.61 19.22 -10.80
N ASP A 306 -4.92 19.50 -10.91
CA ASP A 306 -5.64 19.55 -12.19
C ASP A 306 -5.03 20.59 -13.15
N ALA A 307 -4.74 21.78 -12.64
CA ALA A 307 -4.11 22.83 -13.44
C ALA A 307 -2.73 22.36 -13.93
N ALA A 308 -1.89 21.83 -13.04
CA ALA A 308 -0.57 21.32 -13.39
C ALA A 308 -0.63 20.18 -14.42
N HIS A 309 -1.51 19.22 -14.24
CA HIS A 309 -1.70 18.12 -15.18
C HIS A 309 -2.18 18.63 -16.55
N THR A 310 -3.16 19.53 -16.56
CA THR A 310 -3.75 20.06 -17.81
C THR A 310 -2.70 20.81 -18.63
N GLU A 311 -1.79 21.55 -18.00
CA GLU A 311 -0.70 22.25 -18.71
C GLU A 311 0.29 21.27 -19.38
N VAL A 312 0.52 20.08 -18.79
CA VAL A 312 1.47 19.08 -19.31
C VAL A 312 0.82 18.13 -20.31
N PHE A 313 -0.39 17.68 -20.04
CA PHE A 313 -1.06 16.65 -20.84
C PHE A 313 -2.11 17.22 -21.81
N GLY A 314 -2.48 18.51 -21.70
CA GLY A 314 -3.46 19.16 -22.55
C GLY A 314 -4.93 18.82 -22.21
N ALA A 315 -5.18 18.04 -21.18
CA ALA A 315 -6.51 17.65 -20.72
C ALA A 315 -6.54 17.52 -19.19
N ARG A 316 -7.72 17.65 -18.59
CA ARG A 316 -7.92 17.41 -17.16
C ARG A 316 -7.70 15.92 -16.83
N PRO A 317 -7.07 15.57 -15.70
CA PRO A 317 -6.86 14.17 -15.33
C PRO A 317 -8.17 13.46 -15.02
N GLU A 318 -8.24 12.18 -15.35
CA GLU A 318 -9.35 11.32 -14.93
C GLU A 318 -9.39 11.17 -13.41
N ARG A 319 -10.59 10.94 -12.86
CA ARG A 319 -10.80 10.60 -11.46
C ARG A 319 -10.85 9.09 -11.31
N ASP A 320 -10.31 8.60 -10.18
CA ASP A 320 -10.36 7.19 -9.86
C ASP A 320 -10.53 6.98 -8.35
N VAL A 321 -10.91 5.76 -8.00
CA VAL A 321 -10.96 5.21 -6.65
C VAL A 321 -10.34 3.82 -6.70
N THR A 322 -9.43 3.53 -5.80
CA THR A 322 -8.66 2.28 -5.85
C THR A 322 -8.96 1.36 -4.68
N ARG A 323 -8.77 0.06 -4.90
CA ARG A 323 -8.94 -0.97 -3.86
C ARG A 323 -7.65 -1.32 -3.13
N TRP A 324 -6.49 -0.83 -3.61
CA TRP A 324 -5.22 -0.98 -2.90
C TRP A 324 -5.09 0.06 -1.79
N PHE A 325 -4.27 -0.24 -0.81
CA PHE A 325 -3.93 0.61 0.32
C PHE A 325 -2.79 1.58 -0.05
N SER A 326 -2.70 2.73 0.63
CA SER A 326 -1.54 3.63 0.57
C SER A 326 -1.30 4.36 1.89
N ASP A 327 -0.16 5.02 2.00
CA ASP A 327 0.23 5.86 3.14
C ASP A 327 -0.75 7.03 3.40
N ALA A 328 -1.60 7.40 2.44
CA ALA A 328 -2.68 8.37 2.64
C ALA A 328 -3.58 8.00 3.82
N SER A 329 -3.74 6.70 4.10
CA SER A 329 -4.42 6.19 5.30
C SER A 329 -3.92 6.79 6.61
N VAL A 330 -2.63 7.05 6.71
CA VAL A 330 -2.01 7.64 7.91
C VAL A 330 -2.00 9.15 7.82
N LEU A 331 -1.57 9.71 6.70
CA LEU A 331 -1.39 11.15 6.52
C LEU A 331 -2.69 11.93 6.73
N THR A 332 -3.80 11.46 6.16
CA THR A 332 -5.12 12.10 6.32
C THR A 332 -5.59 12.14 7.77
N ARG A 333 -5.26 11.14 8.59
CA ARG A 333 -5.60 11.11 10.02
C ARG A 333 -4.82 12.11 10.86
N TYR A 334 -3.70 12.59 10.36
CA TYR A 334 -2.93 13.69 10.95
C TYR A 334 -3.30 15.06 10.36
N GLY A 335 -4.40 15.12 9.58
CA GLY A 335 -4.91 16.36 9.00
C GLY A 335 -4.16 16.83 7.75
N ILE A 336 -3.30 15.99 7.18
CA ILE A 336 -2.58 16.27 5.94
C ILE A 336 -3.49 15.88 4.77
N ALA A 337 -4.03 16.84 4.05
CA ALA A 337 -4.85 16.58 2.87
C ALA A 337 -4.01 15.85 1.81
N THR A 338 -4.34 14.60 1.49
CA THR A 338 -3.50 13.72 0.67
C THR A 338 -4.25 13.21 -0.54
N VAL A 339 -3.62 13.30 -1.72
CA VAL A 339 -4.10 12.72 -2.98
C VAL A 339 -3.06 11.76 -3.55
N ASN A 340 -3.50 10.60 -4.06
CA ASN A 340 -2.61 9.73 -4.82
C ASN A 340 -2.61 10.17 -6.29
N TYR A 341 -1.40 10.45 -6.81
CA TYR A 341 -1.17 10.79 -8.20
C TYR A 341 0.26 10.44 -8.58
N GLY A 342 0.45 9.56 -9.56
CA GLY A 342 1.78 9.14 -9.99
C GLY A 342 1.81 8.58 -11.40
N THR A 343 2.92 7.92 -11.69
CA THR A 343 3.25 7.42 -13.03
C THR A 343 2.34 6.29 -13.50
N SER A 344 2.51 5.88 -14.76
CA SER A 344 1.90 4.65 -15.27
C SER A 344 2.42 3.42 -14.52
N SER A 345 1.63 2.36 -14.53
CA SER A 345 1.94 1.12 -13.82
C SER A 345 2.18 -0.02 -14.82
N GLY A 346 3.37 -0.59 -14.80
CA GLY A 346 3.67 -1.88 -15.42
C GLY A 346 3.45 -3.08 -14.49
N LEU A 347 2.80 -2.88 -13.32
CA LEU A 347 2.62 -3.91 -12.30
C LEU A 347 1.88 -5.17 -12.78
N LEU A 348 1.03 -5.03 -13.80
CA LEU A 348 0.24 -6.13 -14.36
C LEU A 348 0.97 -6.91 -15.47
N ASP A 349 2.17 -6.49 -15.88
CA ASP A 349 2.97 -7.22 -16.85
C ASP A 349 3.65 -8.43 -16.17
N THR A 350 3.00 -9.57 -16.25
CA THR A 350 3.52 -10.82 -15.68
C THR A 350 4.69 -11.42 -16.43
N THR A 351 5.01 -10.91 -17.63
CA THR A 351 6.07 -11.42 -18.49
C THR A 351 7.39 -10.67 -18.33
N LYS A 352 7.33 -9.34 -18.23
CA LYS A 352 8.50 -8.46 -18.10
C LYS A 352 8.65 -7.85 -16.70
N GLY A 353 7.60 -7.87 -15.88
CA GLY A 353 7.59 -7.31 -14.53
C GLY A 353 7.42 -5.79 -14.52
N GLU A 354 7.83 -5.16 -13.42
CA GLU A 354 7.66 -3.73 -13.22
C GLU A 354 8.42 -2.90 -14.27
N ASN A 355 7.73 -1.94 -14.87
CA ASN A 355 8.32 -1.04 -15.85
C ASN A 355 7.55 0.29 -15.96
N LEU A 356 8.24 1.34 -16.43
CA LEU A 356 7.68 2.67 -16.65
C LEU A 356 8.13 3.23 -18.01
N GLU A 357 7.28 4.01 -18.65
CA GLU A 357 7.65 4.81 -19.82
C GLU A 357 8.51 6.01 -19.40
N ILE A 358 9.64 6.21 -20.06
CA ILE A 358 10.55 7.31 -19.74
C ILE A 358 9.86 8.66 -19.99
N ASP A 359 9.12 8.82 -21.09
CA ASP A 359 8.35 10.04 -21.37
C ASP A 359 7.28 10.30 -20.28
N GLY A 360 6.67 9.23 -19.75
CA GLY A 360 5.72 9.32 -18.63
C GLY A 360 6.38 9.83 -17.35
N LEU A 361 7.62 9.39 -17.06
CA LEU A 361 8.40 9.89 -15.92
C LEU A 361 8.70 11.39 -16.06
N VAL A 362 9.14 11.84 -17.25
CA VAL A 362 9.44 13.25 -17.51
C VAL A 362 8.20 14.12 -17.31
N LYS A 363 7.06 13.72 -17.90
CA LYS A 363 5.79 14.44 -17.73
C LYS A 363 5.33 14.46 -16.27
N THR A 364 5.48 13.35 -15.53
CA THR A 364 5.10 13.30 -14.11
C THR A 364 5.97 14.24 -13.28
N ALA A 365 7.28 14.31 -13.53
CA ALA A 365 8.17 15.25 -12.86
C ALA A 365 7.77 16.72 -13.15
N GLU A 366 7.38 17.02 -14.38
CA GLU A 366 6.88 18.36 -14.75
C GLU A 366 5.57 18.70 -14.03
N VAL A 367 4.62 17.74 -13.96
CA VAL A 367 3.36 17.94 -13.18
C VAL A 367 3.68 18.22 -11.71
N TYR A 368 4.60 17.48 -11.09
CA TYR A 368 4.96 17.71 -9.70
C TYR A 368 5.61 19.09 -9.47
N ALA A 369 6.48 19.53 -10.38
CA ALA A 369 7.07 20.86 -10.29
C ALA A 369 6.00 21.96 -10.37
N ARG A 370 5.07 21.87 -11.31
CA ARG A 370 3.95 22.82 -11.48
C ARG A 370 2.99 22.76 -10.30
N ALA A 371 2.65 21.56 -9.80
CA ALA A 371 1.81 21.39 -8.64
C ALA A 371 2.44 22.04 -7.39
N ALA A 372 3.77 21.93 -7.22
CA ALA A 372 4.47 22.62 -6.14
C ALA A 372 4.38 24.15 -6.27
N MET A 373 4.47 24.69 -7.49
CA MET A 373 4.29 26.12 -7.73
C MET A 373 2.85 26.57 -7.43
N ASN A 374 1.86 25.78 -7.81
CA ASN A 374 0.44 26.10 -7.60
C ASN A 374 0.03 26.00 -6.12
N VAL A 375 0.56 25.02 -5.38
CA VAL A 375 0.26 24.81 -3.96
C VAL A 375 1.04 25.77 -3.07
N CYS A 376 2.37 25.82 -3.26
CA CYS A 376 3.25 26.58 -2.36
C CYS A 376 3.37 28.06 -2.73
N GLU A 377 2.75 28.49 -3.81
CA GLU A 377 2.81 29.84 -4.39
C GLU A 377 4.22 30.31 -4.74
N VAL A 378 4.39 30.96 -5.86
CA VAL A 378 5.68 31.56 -6.26
C VAL A 378 5.89 32.86 -5.48
N ALA A 379 7.12 33.05 -4.95
CA ALA A 379 7.48 34.20 -4.10
C ALA A 379 7.85 35.44 -4.93
#